data_ea1f66a41edb6d91053f00735f9b0dca
#
_entry.id   ea1f66a41edb6d91053f00735f9b0dca
#
_cell.length_a   1.000
_cell.length_b   1.000
_cell.length_c   1.000
_cell.angle_alpha   90.00
_cell.angle_beta   90.00
_cell.angle_gamma   90.00
#
_symmetry.space_group_name_H-M   'P 1'
#
loop_
_entity.id
_entity.type
_entity.pdbx_description
1 polymer ?
#
loop_
_entity_poly.entity_id
_entity_poly.type
_entity_poly.pdbx_seq_one_letter_code
_entity_poly.pdbx_strand_id
1 'polypeptide(L)'
;ERMQSIAYTYALMPALKKLYPDKEDLKDIIEKNKDELFSEIAQEINNDNVTDIEWDGYNLWITELGIGSYISGKELSDRYVENVSIKLANIMGVSFNRSRPILEANTEKLRISIWHESRCHKKSMSIRKIPEYLRFSHKDLVESDYAPESIINLLENSVTAHLSIVVGGQPHAGKTELVKYLSTKIPHNEKAGVYEDNQEIHYRKINPNKKCVEFFVDDKVTYQDIIKAGLRHNIDWILLSESRGPEVAHLLNSLSTGSYCMTTMHLDEVRDMPDRMYNMLGNSSVNERFINSVYKYIDLVVLVECDKHEKRRIKQIGFLSRCNSVNHCCVIYEDGTFTDETVPEDILDKFKRRGIKNIYEKVN
;
A
#
# COMPACT_ATOMS: atom_id res chain seq x y z
N GLU A 1 8.84 -15.20 -42.03
CA GLU A 1 9.31 -14.19 -41.04
C GLU A 1 8.68 -14.39 -39.65
N ARG A 2 7.34 -14.62 -39.50
CA ARG A 2 6.70 -14.88 -38.19
C ARG A 2 7.23 -16.13 -37.47
N MET A 3 7.53 -17.21 -38.19
CA MET A 3 8.09 -18.42 -37.58
C MET A 3 9.57 -18.26 -37.15
N GLN A 4 10.34 -17.45 -37.86
CA GLN A 4 11.73 -17.17 -37.51
C GLN A 4 11.83 -16.29 -36.24
N SER A 5 10.94 -15.31 -36.06
CA SER A 5 10.87 -14.49 -34.83
C SER A 5 10.54 -15.34 -33.61
N ILE A 6 9.58 -16.25 -33.70
CA ILE A 6 9.19 -17.15 -32.61
C ILE A 6 10.34 -18.14 -32.29
N ALA A 7 11.03 -18.68 -33.28
CA ALA A 7 12.16 -19.58 -33.07
C ALA A 7 13.36 -18.89 -32.44
N TYR A 8 13.63 -17.61 -32.78
CA TYR A 8 14.69 -16.81 -32.16
C TYR A 8 14.37 -16.51 -30.65
N THR A 9 13.10 -16.25 -30.34
CA THR A 9 12.67 -16.01 -28.95
C THR A 9 12.77 -17.28 -28.10
N TYR A 10 12.41 -18.45 -28.67
CA TYR A 10 12.55 -19.74 -27.97
C TYR A 10 14.03 -20.16 -27.78
N ALA A 11 14.93 -19.79 -28.68
CA ALA A 11 16.36 -20.07 -28.55
C ALA A 11 17.06 -19.19 -27.50
N LEU A 12 16.55 -17.96 -27.26
CA LEU A 12 17.09 -17.04 -26.26
C LEU A 12 16.61 -17.35 -24.81
N MET A 13 15.44 -17.98 -24.63
CA MET A 13 14.89 -18.30 -23.31
C MET A 13 15.79 -19.20 -22.45
N PRO A 14 16.44 -20.27 -22.96
CA PRO A 14 17.40 -21.05 -22.18
C PRO A 14 18.69 -20.30 -21.85
N ALA A 15 19.10 -19.37 -22.71
CA ALA A 15 20.27 -18.54 -22.51
C ALA A 15 19.99 -17.43 -21.45
N LEU A 16 18.82 -16.83 -21.50
CA LEU A 16 18.35 -15.86 -20.48
C LEU A 16 18.14 -16.53 -19.11
N LYS A 17 17.53 -17.73 -19.05
CA LYS A 17 17.42 -18.49 -17.81
C LYS A 17 18.77 -18.96 -17.23
N LYS A 18 19.80 -19.12 -18.07
CA LYS A 18 21.16 -19.45 -17.64
C LYS A 18 21.95 -18.22 -17.17
N LEU A 19 21.62 -17.05 -17.70
CA LEU A 19 22.24 -15.77 -17.34
C LEU A 19 21.56 -15.11 -16.12
N TYR A 20 20.27 -15.39 -15.89
CA TYR A 20 19.46 -14.76 -14.84
C TYR A 20 18.61 -15.82 -14.13
N PRO A 21 19.13 -16.48 -13.06
CA PRO A 21 18.43 -17.56 -12.36
C PRO A 21 17.28 -17.11 -11.43
N ASP A 22 17.22 -15.82 -11.04
CA ASP A 22 16.28 -15.33 -10.03
C ASP A 22 15.24 -14.34 -10.58
N LYS A 23 13.99 -14.42 -10.04
CA LYS A 23 12.91 -13.49 -10.39
C LYS A 23 13.22 -12.01 -10.11
N GLU A 24 14.13 -11.73 -9.18
CA GLU A 24 14.60 -10.38 -8.88
C GLU A 24 15.32 -9.75 -10.08
N ASP A 25 16.14 -10.53 -10.77
CA ASP A 25 16.86 -10.06 -11.96
C ASP A 25 15.95 -9.68 -13.12
N LEU A 26 14.75 -10.30 -13.22
CA LEU A 26 13.78 -9.99 -14.27
C LEU A 26 13.11 -8.63 -14.08
N LYS A 27 12.86 -8.24 -12.85
CA LYS A 27 12.32 -6.91 -12.49
C LYS A 27 13.32 -5.81 -12.85
N ASP A 28 14.61 -6.04 -12.59
CA ASP A 28 15.69 -5.14 -12.96
C ASP A 28 15.81 -4.96 -14.46
N ILE A 29 15.52 -5.99 -15.26
CA ILE A 29 15.54 -5.88 -16.72
C ILE A 29 14.45 -4.91 -17.21
N ILE A 30 13.25 -4.95 -16.65
CA ILE A 30 12.17 -4.01 -16.98
C ILE A 30 12.60 -2.57 -16.64
N GLU A 31 13.13 -2.36 -15.44
CA GLU A 31 13.55 -1.03 -15.00
C GLU A 31 14.69 -0.44 -15.84
N LYS A 32 15.69 -1.25 -16.17
CA LYS A 32 16.84 -0.83 -16.99
C LYS A 32 16.47 -0.52 -18.44
N ASN A 33 15.45 -1.18 -18.98
CA ASN A 33 15.04 -1.04 -20.37
C ASN A 33 13.67 -0.36 -20.52
N LYS A 34 13.17 0.32 -19.49
CA LYS A 34 11.81 0.88 -19.47
C LYS A 34 11.54 1.85 -20.62
N ASP A 35 12.52 2.69 -21.01
CA ASP A 35 12.36 3.67 -22.09
C ASP A 35 12.20 3.00 -23.46
N GLU A 36 12.95 1.92 -23.72
CA GLU A 36 12.79 1.13 -24.94
C GLU A 36 11.53 0.25 -24.92
N LEU A 37 11.23 -0.34 -23.75
CA LEU A 37 10.07 -1.20 -23.57
C LEU A 37 8.76 -0.43 -23.75
N PHE A 38 8.66 0.76 -23.17
CA PHE A 38 7.48 1.61 -23.19
C PHE A 38 7.54 2.76 -24.18
N SER A 39 8.55 2.84 -25.01
CA SER A 39 8.85 3.84 -26.04
C SER A 39 7.82 4.99 -26.25
N GLU A 40 6.60 4.65 -26.70
CA GLU A 40 5.55 5.66 -26.99
C GLU A 40 5.00 6.36 -25.72
N ILE A 41 5.11 5.73 -24.55
CA ILE A 41 4.66 6.30 -23.25
C ILE A 41 5.83 6.50 -22.27
N ALA A 42 7.08 6.49 -22.77
CA ALA A 42 8.26 6.67 -21.92
C ALA A 42 8.29 8.01 -21.20
N GLN A 43 7.72 9.05 -21.80
CA GLN A 43 7.62 10.37 -21.19
C GLN A 43 6.71 10.33 -19.95
N GLU A 44 5.57 9.69 -20.04
CA GLU A 44 4.62 9.51 -18.94
C GLU A 44 5.20 8.60 -17.85
N ILE A 45 5.90 7.54 -18.23
CA ILE A 45 6.60 6.65 -17.29
C ILE A 45 7.66 7.40 -16.48
N ASN A 46 8.36 8.35 -17.10
CA ASN A 46 9.44 9.10 -16.45
C ASN A 46 8.97 10.39 -15.76
N ASN A 47 7.72 10.82 -15.93
CA ASN A 47 7.18 12.00 -15.23
C ASN A 47 6.76 11.64 -13.80
N ASP A 48 7.46 12.13 -12.79
CA ASP A 48 7.21 11.80 -11.37
C ASP A 48 5.84 12.23 -10.87
N ASN A 49 5.17 13.19 -11.52
CA ASN A 49 3.82 13.60 -11.17
C ASN A 49 2.76 12.62 -11.69
N VAL A 50 3.06 11.82 -12.71
CA VAL A 50 2.14 10.78 -13.22
C VAL A 50 2.14 9.62 -12.25
N THR A 51 0.94 9.20 -11.85
CA THR A 51 0.72 8.07 -10.93
C THR A 51 0.22 6.83 -11.63
N ASP A 52 -0.70 7.00 -12.60
CA ASP A 52 -1.28 5.88 -13.33
C ASP A 52 -1.34 6.21 -14.83
N ILE A 53 -1.11 5.19 -15.65
CA ILE A 53 -1.15 5.24 -17.11
C ILE A 53 -2.04 4.07 -17.56
N GLU A 54 -3.17 4.37 -18.17
CA GLU A 54 -4.18 3.36 -18.48
C GLU A 54 -4.62 3.44 -19.93
N TRP A 55 -4.49 2.33 -20.63
CA TRP A 55 -5.02 2.14 -21.98
C TRP A 55 -6.28 1.27 -21.91
N ASP A 56 -7.43 1.84 -22.25
CA ASP A 56 -8.72 1.16 -22.22
C ASP A 56 -9.04 0.39 -23.54
N GLY A 57 -8.12 0.42 -24.48
CA GLY A 57 -8.28 -0.12 -25.83
C GLY A 57 -8.62 0.94 -26.89
N TYR A 58 -8.93 2.16 -26.47
CA TYR A 58 -9.33 3.28 -27.34
C TYR A 58 -8.64 4.60 -26.97
N ASN A 59 -8.51 4.88 -25.67
CA ASN A 59 -7.91 6.10 -25.16
C ASN A 59 -6.80 5.79 -24.17
N LEU A 60 -5.78 6.64 -24.20
CA LEU A 60 -4.74 6.65 -23.17
C LEU A 60 -5.13 7.65 -22.08
N TRP A 61 -5.45 7.13 -20.91
CA TRP A 61 -5.74 7.90 -19.72
C TRP A 61 -4.48 8.07 -18.88
N ILE A 62 -4.26 9.28 -18.42
CA ILE A 62 -3.15 9.63 -17.52
C ILE A 62 -3.75 10.19 -16.24
N THR A 63 -3.31 9.67 -15.10
CA THR A 63 -3.61 10.26 -13.80
C THR A 63 -2.38 10.96 -13.28
N GLU A 64 -2.51 12.26 -12.99
CA GLU A 64 -1.41 13.11 -12.56
C GLU A 64 -1.75 13.83 -11.25
N LEU A 65 -0.77 13.94 -10.35
CA LEU A 65 -0.93 14.58 -9.06
C LEU A 65 -1.37 16.03 -9.21
N GLY A 66 -2.44 16.41 -8.52
CA GLY A 66 -2.99 17.77 -8.51
C GLY A 66 -3.78 18.14 -9.77
N ILE A 67 -3.85 17.26 -10.76
CA ILE A 67 -4.62 17.47 -12.01
C ILE A 67 -5.78 16.49 -12.09
N GLY A 68 -5.54 15.22 -11.70
CA GLY A 68 -6.50 14.13 -11.82
C GLY A 68 -6.34 13.34 -13.10
N SER A 69 -7.36 12.58 -13.47
CA SER A 69 -7.35 11.68 -14.62
C SER A 69 -7.88 12.38 -15.87
N TYR A 70 -7.14 12.30 -16.99
CA TYR A 70 -7.49 12.90 -18.26
C TYR A 70 -7.06 12.04 -19.45
N ILE A 71 -7.66 12.25 -20.61
CA ILE A 71 -7.25 11.63 -21.88
C ILE A 71 -6.05 12.40 -22.43
N SER A 72 -4.93 11.72 -22.65
CA SER A 72 -3.66 12.36 -23.06
C SER A 72 -3.68 12.94 -24.49
N GLY A 73 -4.68 12.57 -25.29
CA GLY A 73 -4.70 12.88 -26.73
C GLY A 73 -3.70 12.08 -27.58
N LYS A 74 -2.87 11.24 -26.96
CA LYS A 74 -1.95 10.33 -27.64
C LYS A 74 -2.68 9.05 -28.04
N GLU A 75 -2.60 8.66 -29.28
CA GLU A 75 -3.17 7.41 -29.78
C GLU A 75 -2.11 6.30 -29.73
N LEU A 76 -2.44 5.20 -29.05
CA LEU A 76 -1.61 3.98 -29.08
C LEU A 76 -2.15 3.00 -30.13
N SER A 77 -1.26 2.45 -30.92
CA SER A 77 -1.66 1.40 -31.87
C SER A 77 -1.85 0.05 -31.17
N ASP A 78 -2.80 -0.76 -31.66
CA ASP A 78 -2.98 -2.15 -31.17
C ASP A 78 -1.66 -2.93 -31.28
N ARG A 79 -0.85 -2.64 -32.31
CA ARG A 79 0.48 -3.25 -32.52
C ARG A 79 1.47 -2.85 -31.42
N TYR A 80 1.43 -1.61 -30.95
CA TYR A 80 2.28 -1.16 -29.86
C TYR A 80 1.96 -1.92 -28.56
N VAL A 81 0.68 -1.98 -28.18
CA VAL A 81 0.23 -2.69 -26.96
C VAL A 81 0.55 -4.18 -27.05
N GLU A 82 0.38 -4.80 -28.25
CA GLU A 82 0.79 -6.18 -28.50
C GLU A 82 2.29 -6.39 -28.26
N ASN A 83 3.14 -5.52 -28.81
CA ASN A 83 4.59 -5.62 -28.68
C ASN A 83 5.03 -5.47 -27.21
N VAL A 84 4.47 -4.50 -26.46
CA VAL A 84 4.73 -4.33 -25.04
C VAL A 84 4.32 -5.59 -24.27
N SER A 85 3.13 -6.13 -24.56
CA SER A 85 2.63 -7.35 -23.91
C SER A 85 3.54 -8.56 -24.15
N ILE A 86 3.98 -8.77 -25.40
CA ILE A 86 4.88 -9.87 -25.75
C ILE A 86 6.25 -9.71 -25.06
N LYS A 87 6.82 -8.50 -25.09
CA LYS A 87 8.11 -8.22 -24.44
C LYS A 87 8.03 -8.50 -22.93
N LEU A 88 6.99 -7.99 -22.24
CA LEU A 88 6.78 -8.21 -20.82
C LEU A 88 6.56 -9.70 -20.50
N ALA A 89 5.72 -10.41 -21.27
CA ALA A 89 5.47 -11.84 -21.08
C ALA A 89 6.78 -12.66 -21.22
N ASN A 90 7.62 -12.30 -22.20
CA ASN A 90 8.91 -12.93 -22.42
C ASN A 90 9.89 -12.67 -21.25
N ILE A 91 9.99 -11.42 -20.78
CA ILE A 91 10.82 -11.06 -19.62
C ILE A 91 10.35 -11.85 -18.40
N MET A 92 9.04 -11.87 -18.13
CA MET A 92 8.48 -12.58 -16.98
C MET A 92 8.48 -14.11 -17.12
N GLY A 93 8.80 -14.63 -18.31
CA GLY A 93 8.80 -16.07 -18.59
C GLY A 93 7.41 -16.71 -18.49
N VAL A 94 6.35 -15.94 -18.78
CA VAL A 94 4.96 -16.39 -18.72
C VAL A 94 4.31 -16.41 -20.10
N SER A 95 3.27 -17.23 -20.26
CA SER A 95 2.46 -17.21 -21.47
C SER A 95 1.35 -16.16 -21.33
N PHE A 96 1.17 -15.32 -22.35
CA PHE A 96 0.07 -14.37 -22.44
C PHE A 96 -0.71 -14.65 -23.73
N ASN A 97 -1.92 -15.18 -23.59
CA ASN A 97 -2.76 -15.61 -24.71
C ASN A 97 -4.21 -15.84 -24.25
N ARG A 98 -5.08 -16.33 -25.13
CA ARG A 98 -6.50 -16.60 -24.82
C ARG A 98 -6.73 -17.54 -23.62
N SER A 99 -5.83 -18.48 -23.36
CA SER A 99 -5.94 -19.42 -22.23
C SER A 99 -5.36 -18.84 -20.93
N ARG A 100 -4.42 -17.91 -21.06
CA ARG A 100 -3.86 -17.10 -19.94
C ARG A 100 -4.02 -15.62 -20.27
N PRO A 101 -5.20 -15.06 -20.07
CA PRO A 101 -5.58 -13.76 -20.61
C PRO A 101 -5.15 -12.57 -19.75
N ILE A 102 -4.51 -12.80 -18.61
CA ILE A 102 -4.04 -11.76 -17.69
C ILE A 102 -2.51 -11.87 -17.61
N LEU A 103 -1.84 -10.76 -17.84
CA LEU A 103 -0.41 -10.60 -17.65
C LEU A 103 -0.16 -9.59 -16.53
N GLU A 104 0.51 -10.03 -15.49
CA GLU A 104 0.99 -9.16 -14.41
C GLU A 104 2.52 -9.13 -14.42
N ALA A 105 3.09 -7.92 -14.45
CA ALA A 105 4.53 -7.70 -14.48
C ALA A 105 4.87 -6.57 -13.49
N ASN A 106 5.10 -6.95 -12.23
CA ASN A 106 5.37 -5.99 -11.17
C ASN A 106 6.88 -5.84 -10.97
N THR A 107 7.35 -4.59 -10.91
CA THR A 107 8.70 -4.21 -10.51
C THR A 107 8.66 -3.51 -9.15
N GLU A 108 9.81 -3.01 -8.69
CA GLU A 108 9.84 -2.15 -7.50
C GLU A 108 9.11 -0.81 -7.70
N LYS A 109 9.08 -0.30 -8.95
CA LYS A 109 8.55 1.04 -9.28
C LYS A 109 7.25 1.01 -10.07
N LEU A 110 6.94 -0.10 -10.72
CA LEU A 110 5.79 -0.23 -11.62
C LEU A 110 4.98 -1.46 -11.28
N ARG A 111 3.67 -1.29 -11.21
CA ARG A 111 2.69 -2.37 -11.18
C ARG A 111 1.96 -2.38 -12.51
N ILE A 112 2.15 -3.44 -13.30
CA ILE A 112 1.66 -3.53 -14.67
C ILE A 112 0.68 -4.68 -14.77
N SER A 113 -0.52 -4.40 -15.29
CA SER A 113 -1.54 -5.39 -15.58
C SER A 113 -2.04 -5.20 -17.01
N ILE A 114 -2.03 -6.27 -17.80
CA ILE A 114 -2.50 -6.26 -19.19
C ILE A 114 -3.53 -7.37 -19.38
N TRP A 115 -4.66 -7.02 -19.99
CA TRP A 115 -5.73 -7.95 -20.30
C TRP A 115 -5.78 -8.25 -21.81
N HIS A 116 -5.88 -9.52 -22.13
CA HIS A 116 -5.99 -10.01 -23.50
C HIS A 116 -7.38 -9.74 -24.07
N GLU A 117 -7.48 -9.42 -25.36
CA GLU A 117 -8.75 -9.13 -26.06
C GLU A 117 -9.75 -10.28 -26.04
N SER A 118 -9.40 -11.47 -25.61
CA SER A 118 -10.35 -12.57 -25.41
C SER A 118 -11.26 -12.36 -24.18
N ARG A 119 -10.97 -11.38 -23.32
CA ARG A 119 -11.73 -11.05 -22.11
C ARG A 119 -12.23 -9.61 -22.07
N CYS A 120 -11.76 -8.78 -22.99
CA CYS A 120 -12.18 -7.41 -23.24
C CYS A 120 -12.24 -7.17 -24.76
N HIS A 121 -12.95 -6.15 -25.23
CA HIS A 121 -13.10 -5.90 -26.68
C HIS A 121 -11.78 -5.64 -27.39
N LYS A 122 -10.84 -4.98 -26.69
CA LYS A 122 -9.46 -4.73 -27.11
C LYS A 122 -8.53 -4.98 -25.93
N LYS A 123 -7.22 -5.21 -26.18
CA LYS A 123 -6.25 -5.29 -25.07
C LYS A 123 -6.30 -4.02 -24.25
N SER A 124 -6.36 -4.16 -22.93
CA SER A 124 -6.24 -3.05 -22.00
C SER A 124 -4.93 -3.19 -21.21
N MET A 125 -4.36 -2.06 -20.84
CA MET A 125 -3.12 -2.00 -20.07
C MET A 125 -3.26 -0.96 -18.98
N SER A 126 -2.90 -1.34 -17.75
CA SER A 126 -2.81 -0.42 -16.61
C SER A 126 -1.41 -0.50 -16.02
N ILE A 127 -0.78 0.66 -15.86
CA ILE A 127 0.54 0.82 -15.24
C ILE A 127 0.40 1.80 -14.10
N ARG A 128 0.60 1.33 -12.87
CA ARG A 128 0.69 2.17 -11.68
C ARG A 128 2.14 2.39 -11.29
N LYS A 129 2.49 3.63 -11.00
CA LYS A 129 3.82 4.01 -10.53
C LYS A 129 3.89 4.00 -9.02
N ILE A 130 4.89 3.32 -8.49
CA ILE A 130 5.14 3.17 -7.05
C ILE A 130 6.41 3.93 -6.71
N PRO A 131 6.34 5.10 -6.04
CA PRO A 131 7.52 5.88 -5.70
C PRO A 131 8.30 5.20 -4.58
N GLU A 132 9.62 5.11 -4.76
CA GLU A 132 10.55 4.57 -3.77
C GLU A 132 10.99 5.60 -2.72
N TYR A 133 10.47 6.81 -2.80
CA TYR A 133 10.77 7.93 -1.92
C TYR A 133 9.51 8.39 -1.18
N LEU A 134 9.71 9.18 -0.16
CA LEU A 134 8.64 9.82 0.59
C LEU A 134 8.12 11.04 -0.20
N ARG A 135 6.84 11.02 -0.57
CA ARG A 135 6.23 12.09 -1.40
C ARG A 135 6.04 13.40 -0.66
N PHE A 136 5.93 13.36 0.66
CA PHE A 136 5.66 14.54 1.46
C PHE A 136 6.37 14.50 2.82
N SER A 137 6.78 15.66 3.29
CA SER A 137 7.30 15.92 4.61
C SER A 137 6.18 16.40 5.55
N HIS A 138 6.50 16.58 6.84
CA HIS A 138 5.59 17.23 7.80
C HIS A 138 5.09 18.59 7.28
N LYS A 139 6.01 19.41 6.77
CA LYS A 139 5.71 20.73 6.24
C LYS A 139 4.75 20.67 5.06
N ASP A 140 4.98 19.74 4.12
CA ASP A 140 4.12 19.57 2.95
C ASP A 140 2.69 19.18 3.33
N LEU A 141 2.52 18.30 4.33
CA LEU A 141 1.20 17.90 4.85
C LEU A 141 0.44 19.08 5.45
N VAL A 142 1.12 19.96 6.19
CA VAL A 142 0.50 21.15 6.79
C VAL A 142 0.18 22.19 5.71
N GLU A 143 1.14 22.51 4.82
CA GLU A 143 0.98 23.53 3.78
C GLU A 143 -0.04 23.15 2.70
N SER A 144 -0.26 21.86 2.45
CA SER A 144 -1.26 21.36 1.49
C SER A 144 -2.68 21.26 2.08
N ASP A 145 -2.92 21.68 3.32
CA ASP A 145 -4.17 21.47 4.05
C ASP A 145 -4.58 19.98 4.11
N TYR A 146 -3.60 19.06 4.19
CA TYR A 146 -3.90 17.65 4.37
C TYR A 146 -4.56 17.39 5.73
N ALA A 147 -4.10 18.07 6.75
CA ALA A 147 -4.73 18.21 8.07
C ALA A 147 -4.08 19.37 8.83
N PRO A 148 -4.73 19.91 9.89
CA PRO A 148 -4.10 20.86 10.81
C PRO A 148 -2.80 20.30 11.41
N GLU A 149 -1.83 21.16 11.69
CA GLU A 149 -0.54 20.77 12.28
C GLU A 149 -0.71 19.97 13.58
N SER A 150 -1.70 20.33 14.42
CA SER A 150 -2.03 19.58 15.64
C SER A 150 -2.40 18.11 15.37
N ILE A 151 -3.09 17.86 14.27
CA ILE A 151 -3.44 16.50 13.83
C ILE A 151 -2.22 15.76 13.31
N ILE A 152 -1.36 16.40 12.53
CA ILE A 152 -0.11 15.78 12.06
C ILE A 152 0.78 15.43 13.26
N ASN A 153 0.91 16.33 14.24
CA ASN A 153 1.62 16.07 15.49
C ASN A 153 1.02 14.89 16.26
N LEU A 154 -0.31 14.83 16.37
CA LEU A 154 -1.01 13.70 17.01
C LEU A 154 -0.63 12.37 16.36
N LEU A 155 -0.60 12.30 15.04
CA LEU A 155 -0.24 11.07 14.30
C LEU A 155 1.22 10.68 14.54
N GLU A 156 2.15 11.62 14.49
CA GLU A 156 3.56 11.38 14.79
C GLU A 156 3.76 10.90 16.24
N ASN A 157 3.10 11.57 17.17
CA ASN A 157 3.12 11.21 18.60
C ASN A 157 2.49 9.83 18.84
N SER A 158 1.48 9.44 18.06
CA SER A 158 0.86 8.11 18.16
C SER A 158 1.85 6.99 17.83
N VAL A 159 2.73 7.20 16.85
CA VAL A 159 3.81 6.25 16.56
C VAL A 159 4.80 6.20 17.74
N THR A 160 5.21 7.35 18.26
CA THR A 160 6.11 7.43 19.43
C THR A 160 5.48 6.78 20.67
N ALA A 161 4.16 6.90 20.84
CA ALA A 161 3.40 6.27 21.92
C ALA A 161 3.12 4.78 21.69
N HIS A 162 3.58 4.21 20.55
CA HIS A 162 3.39 2.81 20.19
C HIS A 162 1.92 2.41 20.00
N LEU A 163 1.14 3.27 19.41
CA LEU A 163 -0.23 2.93 19.03
C LEU A 163 -0.24 2.08 17.76
N SER A 164 -1.08 1.06 17.75
CA SER A 164 -1.39 0.30 16.54
C SER A 164 -2.37 1.08 15.67
N ILE A 165 -1.98 1.35 14.42
CA ILE A 165 -2.65 2.31 13.54
C ILE A 165 -3.22 1.60 12.32
N VAL A 166 -4.48 1.87 12.00
CA VAL A 166 -5.12 1.48 10.75
C VAL A 166 -5.42 2.73 9.92
N VAL A 167 -4.93 2.77 8.68
CA VAL A 167 -5.24 3.85 7.74
C VAL A 167 -6.28 3.35 6.76
N GLY A 168 -7.48 3.87 6.87
CA GLY A 168 -8.64 3.57 6.03
C GLY A 168 -8.82 4.59 4.89
N GLY A 169 -9.61 4.23 3.90
CA GLY A 169 -10.02 5.12 2.81
C GLY A 169 -10.26 4.37 1.50
N GLN A 170 -10.83 5.08 0.53
CA GLN A 170 -11.10 4.56 -0.80
C GLN A 170 -9.80 4.25 -1.58
N PRO A 171 -9.87 3.52 -2.71
CA PRO A 171 -8.74 3.40 -3.63
C PRO A 171 -8.17 4.78 -3.99
N HIS A 172 -6.87 4.88 -4.17
CA HIS A 172 -6.14 6.11 -4.53
C HIS A 172 -6.19 7.27 -3.49
N ALA A 173 -6.81 7.08 -2.33
CA ALA A 173 -6.87 8.11 -1.28
C ALA A 173 -5.50 8.46 -0.64
N GLY A 174 -4.45 7.67 -0.90
CA GLY A 174 -3.11 7.93 -0.36
C GLY A 174 -2.81 7.21 0.96
N LYS A 175 -3.55 6.13 1.28
CA LYS A 175 -3.35 5.32 2.50
C LYS A 175 -1.91 4.88 2.71
N THR A 176 -1.32 4.24 1.70
CA THR A 176 0.05 3.73 1.76
C THR A 176 1.07 4.86 1.93
N GLU A 177 0.85 6.01 1.30
CA GLU A 177 1.74 7.17 1.46
C GLU A 177 1.72 7.71 2.89
N LEU A 178 0.56 7.72 3.57
CA LEU A 178 0.49 8.09 4.98
C LEU A 178 1.21 7.06 5.88
N VAL A 179 1.07 5.76 5.60
CA VAL A 179 1.82 4.71 6.31
C VAL A 179 3.33 4.87 6.08
N LYS A 180 3.78 5.15 4.86
CA LYS A 180 5.19 5.46 4.57
C LYS A 180 5.69 6.62 5.43
N TYR A 181 4.93 7.72 5.47
CA TYR A 181 5.28 8.89 6.27
C TYR A 181 5.38 8.54 7.76
N LEU A 182 4.35 7.91 8.33
CA LEU A 182 4.33 7.54 9.74
C LEU A 182 5.44 6.53 10.08
N SER A 183 5.79 5.64 9.16
CA SER A 183 6.89 4.69 9.35
C SER A 183 8.24 5.36 9.59
N THR A 184 8.41 6.62 9.11
CA THR A 184 9.62 7.40 9.40
C THR A 184 9.74 7.82 10.85
N LYS A 185 8.65 7.75 11.62
CA LYS A 185 8.61 8.10 13.06
C LYS A 185 8.88 6.90 13.98
N ILE A 186 8.94 5.69 13.44
CA ILE A 186 9.33 4.50 14.22
C ILE A 186 10.71 4.76 14.83
N PRO A 187 10.93 4.49 16.13
CA PRO A 187 12.22 4.67 16.78
C PRO A 187 13.34 3.90 16.10
N HIS A 188 14.53 4.50 16.05
CA HIS A 188 15.70 3.97 15.33
C HIS A 188 16.14 2.56 15.79
N ASN A 189 15.98 2.26 17.06
CA ASN A 189 16.36 0.98 17.67
C ASN A 189 15.31 -0.12 17.52
N GLU A 190 14.13 0.18 17.05
CA GLU A 190 13.02 -0.76 16.86
C GLU A 190 13.03 -1.37 15.47
N LYS A 191 12.62 -2.63 15.39
CA LYS A 191 12.64 -3.40 14.14
C LYS A 191 11.27 -3.40 13.48
N ALA A 192 11.21 -2.93 12.25
CA ALA A 192 10.05 -3.08 11.39
C ALA A 192 10.09 -4.40 10.61
N GLY A 193 9.00 -5.14 10.61
CA GLY A 193 8.70 -6.20 9.65
C GLY A 193 7.70 -5.66 8.64
N VAL A 194 8.08 -5.63 7.37
CA VAL A 194 7.23 -5.18 6.27
C VAL A 194 6.68 -6.39 5.56
N TYR A 195 5.38 -6.48 5.37
CA TYR A 195 4.68 -7.62 4.83
C TYR A 195 3.87 -7.19 3.61
N GLU A 196 4.28 -7.62 2.42
CA GLU A 196 3.72 -7.13 1.15
C GLU A 196 3.60 -8.24 0.10
N ASP A 197 2.58 -8.19 -0.74
CA ASP A 197 2.50 -8.93 -2.00
C ASP A 197 3.12 -8.14 -3.16
N ASN A 198 3.02 -6.82 -3.09
CA ASN A 198 3.68 -5.89 -3.99
C ASN A 198 4.47 -4.88 -3.16
N GLN A 199 5.67 -4.55 -3.59
CA GLN A 199 6.54 -3.60 -2.90
C GLN A 199 6.00 -2.19 -3.05
N GLU A 200 5.25 -1.70 -2.05
CA GLU A 200 4.68 -0.36 -2.04
C GLU A 200 5.28 0.54 -0.96
N ILE A 201 5.63 -0.03 0.20
CA ILE A 201 6.11 0.73 1.36
C ILE A 201 7.56 1.19 1.19
N HIS A 202 8.42 0.37 0.57
CA HIS A 202 9.85 0.67 0.37
C HIS A 202 10.56 1.14 1.66
N TYR A 203 10.26 0.49 2.78
CA TYR A 203 10.70 0.93 4.10
C TYR A 203 12.21 1.14 4.20
N ARG A 204 13.01 0.21 3.67
CA ARG A 204 14.48 0.28 3.70
C ARG A 204 15.03 1.46 2.93
N LYS A 205 14.41 1.82 1.79
CA LYS A 205 14.83 2.96 0.97
C LYS A 205 14.49 4.29 1.65
N ILE A 206 13.31 4.36 2.28
CA ILE A 206 12.84 5.55 3.02
C ILE A 206 13.56 5.69 4.37
N ASN A 207 13.94 4.58 5.00
CA ASN A 207 14.57 4.52 6.32
C ASN A 207 15.89 3.75 6.28
N PRO A 208 16.93 4.19 5.55
CA PRO A 208 18.13 3.39 5.23
C PRO A 208 18.93 2.92 6.45
N ASN A 209 18.82 3.64 7.59
CA ASN A 209 19.58 3.34 8.82
C ASN A 209 18.76 2.67 9.91
N LYS A 210 17.50 2.24 9.63
CA LYS A 210 16.64 1.57 10.61
C LYS A 210 16.64 0.06 10.41
N LYS A 211 16.40 -0.66 11.50
CA LYS A 211 16.27 -2.12 11.47
C LYS A 211 14.99 -2.52 10.75
N CYS A 212 15.09 -3.36 9.73
CA CYS A 212 13.90 -3.93 9.08
C CYS A 212 14.17 -5.29 8.48
N VAL A 213 13.09 -6.04 8.29
CA VAL A 213 13.01 -7.21 7.42
C VAL A 213 11.80 -7.01 6.52
N GLU A 214 12.00 -7.12 5.22
CA GLU A 214 10.93 -7.02 4.22
C GLU A 214 10.58 -8.43 3.76
N PHE A 215 9.33 -8.82 3.94
CA PHE A 215 8.79 -10.14 3.61
C PHE A 215 7.85 -10.02 2.43
N PHE A 216 7.98 -10.92 1.47
CA PHE A 216 7.14 -10.96 0.28
C PHE A 216 6.28 -12.21 0.28
N VAL A 217 4.99 -12.04 -0.06
CA VAL A 217 4.06 -13.14 -0.28
C VAL A 217 3.95 -13.45 -1.76
N ASP A 218 3.69 -14.73 -2.03
CA ASP A 218 3.39 -15.21 -3.36
C ASP A 218 2.38 -16.39 -3.27
N ASP A 219 2.14 -17.08 -4.38
CA ASP A 219 1.24 -18.24 -4.42
C ASP A 219 1.66 -19.41 -3.52
N LYS A 220 2.92 -19.42 -3.05
CA LYS A 220 3.50 -20.50 -2.22
C LYS A 220 3.59 -20.13 -0.75
N VAL A 221 3.76 -18.85 -0.44
CA VAL A 221 3.98 -18.34 0.92
C VAL A 221 2.98 -17.23 1.18
N THR A 222 2.03 -17.52 2.08
CA THR A 222 0.91 -16.61 2.38
C THR A 222 1.29 -15.58 3.46
N TYR A 223 0.47 -14.52 3.59
CA TYR A 223 0.56 -13.58 4.71
C TYR A 223 0.54 -14.29 6.07
N GLN A 224 -0.30 -15.33 6.22
CA GLN A 224 -0.37 -16.10 7.47
C GLN A 224 0.97 -16.75 7.79
N ASP A 225 1.66 -17.30 6.80
CA ASP A 225 2.94 -17.98 6.99
C ASP A 225 4.03 -17.02 7.42
N ILE A 226 4.13 -15.86 6.73
CA ILE A 226 5.17 -14.88 7.03
C ILE A 226 4.93 -14.12 8.34
N ILE A 227 3.68 -13.81 8.71
CA ILE A 227 3.37 -13.18 10.00
C ILE A 227 3.73 -14.13 11.14
N LYS A 228 3.38 -15.43 11.04
CA LYS A 228 3.79 -16.45 12.03
C LYS A 228 5.30 -16.59 12.12
N ALA A 229 5.99 -16.64 10.98
CA ALA A 229 7.46 -16.73 10.94
C ALA A 229 8.10 -15.46 11.54
N GLY A 230 7.52 -14.29 11.27
CA GLY A 230 7.97 -12.99 11.76
C GLY A 230 8.03 -12.89 13.29
N LEU A 231 7.17 -13.61 14.02
CA LEU A 231 7.22 -13.68 15.50
C LEU A 231 8.57 -14.16 16.03
N ARG A 232 9.33 -14.94 15.26
CA ARG A 232 10.67 -15.42 15.63
C ARG A 232 11.80 -14.44 15.28
N HIS A 233 11.46 -13.34 14.61
CA HIS A 233 12.42 -12.33 14.18
C HIS A 233 12.52 -11.13 15.12
N ASN A 234 11.84 -11.15 16.28
CA ASN A 234 11.77 -10.04 17.23
C ASN A 234 11.36 -8.75 16.51
N ILE A 235 10.19 -8.77 15.86
CA ILE A 235 9.60 -7.64 15.18
C ILE A 235 8.84 -6.78 16.19
N ASP A 236 9.21 -5.50 16.29
CA ASP A 236 8.52 -4.53 17.13
C ASP A 236 7.30 -3.95 16.40
N TRP A 237 7.47 -3.62 15.12
CA TRP A 237 6.43 -3.04 14.27
C TRP A 237 6.08 -3.94 13.09
N ILE A 238 4.81 -4.27 12.93
CA ILE A 238 4.26 -4.97 11.77
C ILE A 238 3.70 -3.93 10.81
N LEU A 239 4.36 -3.75 9.67
CA LEU A 239 3.89 -2.92 8.58
C LEU A 239 3.25 -3.84 7.53
N LEU A 240 1.93 -3.97 7.57
CA LEU A 240 1.18 -4.77 6.62
C LEU A 240 0.62 -3.83 5.54
N SER A 241 1.02 -4.00 4.29
CA SER A 241 0.67 -3.09 3.20
C SER A 241 -0.84 -2.89 3.07
N GLU A 242 -1.60 -3.99 3.11
CA GLU A 242 -3.05 -3.96 3.10
C GLU A 242 -3.66 -5.14 3.87
N SER A 243 -4.61 -4.85 4.74
CA SER A 243 -5.49 -5.85 5.37
C SER A 243 -6.73 -6.05 4.51
N ARG A 244 -6.89 -7.25 3.94
CA ARG A 244 -8.00 -7.56 3.02
C ARG A 244 -8.58 -8.97 3.17
N GLY A 245 -7.96 -9.81 3.98
CA GLY A 245 -8.33 -11.22 4.14
C GLY A 245 -8.11 -11.76 5.55
N PRO A 246 -8.07 -13.08 5.71
CA PRO A 246 -8.00 -13.75 7.00
C PRO A 246 -6.68 -13.53 7.77
N GLU A 247 -5.67 -12.91 7.17
CA GLU A 247 -4.41 -12.52 7.81
C GLU A 247 -4.63 -11.58 9.00
N VAL A 248 -5.73 -10.86 9.07
CA VAL A 248 -6.10 -9.97 10.20
C VAL A 248 -6.15 -10.73 11.54
N ALA A 249 -6.51 -12.03 11.54
CA ALA A 249 -6.50 -12.84 12.75
C ALA A 249 -5.07 -13.07 13.26
N HIS A 250 -4.11 -13.28 12.34
CA HIS A 250 -2.70 -13.46 12.69
C HIS A 250 -2.04 -12.14 13.09
N LEU A 251 -2.45 -11.04 12.45
CA LEU A 251 -2.06 -9.70 12.87
C LEU A 251 -2.46 -9.45 14.34
N LEU A 252 -3.74 -9.60 14.68
CA LEU A 252 -4.22 -9.42 16.07
C LEU A 252 -3.54 -10.34 17.07
N ASN A 253 -3.25 -11.59 16.69
CA ASN A 253 -2.49 -12.50 17.54
C ASN A 253 -1.07 -11.98 17.80
N SER A 254 -0.40 -11.41 16.79
CA SER A 254 0.93 -10.83 16.95
C SER A 254 0.90 -9.59 17.86
N LEU A 255 -0.12 -8.73 17.71
CA LEU A 255 -0.29 -7.57 18.58
C LEU A 255 -0.52 -7.99 20.05
N SER A 256 -1.19 -9.12 20.27
CA SER A 256 -1.39 -9.66 21.62
C SER A 256 -0.09 -10.12 22.31
N THR A 257 0.99 -10.31 21.55
CA THR A 257 2.31 -10.69 22.07
C THR A 257 3.24 -9.49 22.29
N GLY A 258 2.77 -8.27 22.00
CA GLY A 258 3.49 -7.03 22.30
C GLY A 258 4.07 -6.28 21.10
N SER A 259 3.81 -6.74 19.88
CA SER A 259 4.12 -5.97 18.67
C SER A 259 3.09 -4.86 18.44
N TYR A 260 3.46 -3.86 17.64
CA TYR A 260 2.59 -2.78 17.16
C TYR A 260 2.37 -2.91 15.66
N CYS A 261 1.37 -2.24 15.11
CA CYS A 261 1.18 -2.31 13.67
C CYS A 261 0.83 -0.96 13.03
N MET A 262 1.14 -0.89 11.73
CA MET A 262 0.51 0.03 10.80
C MET A 262 0.03 -0.79 9.61
N THR A 263 -1.23 -0.62 9.24
CA THR A 263 -1.80 -1.30 8.06
C THR A 263 -2.78 -0.39 7.35
N THR A 264 -3.07 -0.71 6.09
CA THR A 264 -4.12 -0.04 5.34
C THR A 264 -5.32 -0.95 5.12
N MET A 265 -6.48 -0.37 4.89
CA MET A 265 -7.68 -1.09 4.46
C MET A 265 -8.64 -0.19 3.70
N HIS A 266 -9.53 -0.79 2.92
CA HIS A 266 -10.66 -0.06 2.35
C HIS A 266 -11.73 0.18 3.42
N LEU A 267 -12.04 1.46 3.66
CA LEU A 267 -12.94 1.89 4.71
C LEU A 267 -13.59 3.22 4.33
N ASP A 268 -14.86 3.39 4.66
CA ASP A 268 -15.64 4.61 4.41
C ASP A 268 -15.92 5.43 5.68
N GLU A 269 -15.91 4.75 6.83
CA GLU A 269 -16.25 5.30 8.13
C GLU A 269 -15.39 4.63 9.22
N VAL A 270 -14.80 5.44 10.11
CA VAL A 270 -13.92 4.94 11.18
C VAL A 270 -14.63 3.91 12.07
N ARG A 271 -15.92 4.14 12.39
CA ARG A 271 -16.71 3.28 13.28
C ARG A 271 -16.95 1.88 12.71
N ASP A 272 -16.88 1.73 11.38
CA ASP A 272 -17.10 0.45 10.69
C ASP A 272 -15.86 -0.45 10.66
N MET A 273 -14.69 0.07 11.09
CA MET A 273 -13.43 -0.65 10.98
C MET A 273 -13.43 -2.00 11.69
N PRO A 274 -13.95 -2.16 12.91
CA PRO A 274 -13.97 -3.46 13.60
C PRO A 274 -14.80 -4.51 12.85
N ASP A 275 -15.98 -4.13 12.35
CA ASP A 275 -16.85 -5.02 11.58
C ASP A 275 -16.22 -5.34 10.22
N ARG A 276 -15.53 -4.39 9.61
CA ARG A 276 -14.79 -4.62 8.35
C ARG A 276 -13.69 -5.65 8.53
N MET A 277 -12.89 -5.56 9.60
CA MET A 277 -11.89 -6.58 9.94
C MET A 277 -12.53 -7.94 10.20
N TYR A 278 -13.66 -7.97 10.87
CA TYR A 278 -14.39 -9.20 11.11
C TYR A 278 -14.86 -9.88 9.82
N ASN A 279 -15.42 -9.11 8.89
CA ASN A 279 -15.88 -9.61 7.59
C ASN A 279 -14.77 -10.23 6.74
N MET A 280 -13.51 -9.80 6.93
CA MET A 280 -12.35 -10.38 6.26
C MET A 280 -12.05 -11.83 6.65
N LEU A 281 -12.59 -12.32 7.78
CA LEU A 281 -12.44 -13.72 8.20
C LEU A 281 -13.26 -14.70 7.34
N GLY A 282 -14.24 -14.21 6.58
CA GLY A 282 -15.12 -15.05 5.76
C GLY A 282 -16.07 -15.95 6.57
N ASN A 283 -16.19 -15.75 7.88
CA ASN A 283 -17.07 -16.54 8.75
C ASN A 283 -18.46 -15.92 8.85
N SER A 284 -19.48 -16.76 8.86
CA SER A 284 -20.90 -16.35 8.92
C SER A 284 -21.45 -16.14 10.33
N SER A 285 -20.72 -16.53 11.38
CA SER A 285 -21.17 -16.42 12.77
C SER A 285 -20.44 -15.31 13.51
N VAL A 286 -21.18 -14.39 14.14
CA VAL A 286 -20.58 -13.28 14.90
C VAL A 286 -19.67 -13.82 16.00
N ASN A 287 -18.41 -13.40 15.99
CA ASN A 287 -17.42 -13.76 17.00
C ASN A 287 -17.06 -12.51 17.81
N GLU A 288 -17.81 -12.27 18.88
CA GLU A 288 -17.59 -11.14 19.80
C GLU A 288 -16.15 -11.10 20.33
N ARG A 289 -15.53 -12.25 20.52
CA ARG A 289 -14.14 -12.33 20.99
C ARG A 289 -13.17 -11.69 20.00
N PHE A 290 -13.41 -11.87 18.70
CA PHE A 290 -12.61 -11.23 17.66
C PHE A 290 -12.78 -9.71 17.68
N ILE A 291 -14.04 -9.23 17.69
CA ILE A 291 -14.37 -7.80 17.77
C ILE A 291 -13.72 -7.18 19.01
N ASN A 292 -13.85 -7.84 20.15
CA ASN A 292 -13.24 -7.38 21.39
C ASN A 292 -11.71 -7.29 21.30
N SER A 293 -11.07 -8.19 20.54
CA SER A 293 -9.63 -8.17 20.29
C SER A 293 -9.24 -6.99 19.40
N VAL A 294 -10.06 -6.64 18.41
CA VAL A 294 -9.84 -5.44 17.59
C VAL A 294 -9.80 -4.20 18.48
N TYR A 295 -10.83 -3.97 19.30
CA TYR A 295 -10.89 -2.83 20.21
C TYR A 295 -9.80 -2.81 21.29
N LYS A 296 -9.19 -3.95 21.57
CA LYS A 296 -8.11 -4.08 22.55
C LYS A 296 -6.73 -3.80 21.99
N TYR A 297 -6.49 -4.13 20.71
CA TYR A 297 -5.14 -4.15 20.13
C TYR A 297 -4.95 -3.13 19.00
N ILE A 298 -6.02 -2.61 18.41
CA ILE A 298 -5.98 -1.49 17.49
C ILE A 298 -6.38 -0.23 18.27
N ASP A 299 -5.54 0.80 18.22
CA ASP A 299 -5.70 2.00 19.01
C ASP A 299 -6.24 3.18 18.22
N LEU A 300 -5.79 3.32 16.97
CA LEU A 300 -6.04 4.49 16.17
C LEU A 300 -6.47 4.09 14.75
N VAL A 301 -7.55 4.70 14.30
CA VAL A 301 -8.03 4.60 12.92
C VAL A 301 -8.00 5.98 12.29
N VAL A 302 -7.35 6.09 11.15
CA VAL A 302 -7.23 7.34 10.38
C VAL A 302 -7.91 7.12 9.04
N LEU A 303 -8.97 7.85 8.76
CA LEU A 303 -9.64 7.81 7.47
C LEU A 303 -9.10 8.91 6.57
N VAL A 304 -8.53 8.54 5.43
CA VAL A 304 -8.06 9.46 4.40
C VAL A 304 -9.01 9.45 3.22
N GLU A 305 -9.22 10.59 2.62
CA GLU A 305 -10.02 10.73 1.41
C GLU A 305 -9.27 11.50 0.32
N CYS A 306 -9.69 11.26 -0.91
CA CYS A 306 -9.33 12.05 -2.07
C CYS A 306 -10.62 12.63 -2.64
N ASP A 307 -10.72 13.95 -2.71
CA ASP A 307 -11.91 14.60 -3.23
C ASP A 307 -11.94 14.55 -4.78
N LYS A 308 -13.01 15.05 -5.37
CA LYS A 308 -13.17 15.13 -6.83
C LYS A 308 -12.17 16.06 -7.54
N HIS A 309 -11.41 16.86 -6.80
CA HIS A 309 -10.34 17.73 -7.29
C HIS A 309 -8.95 17.15 -7.01
N GLU A 310 -8.86 15.85 -6.72
CA GLU A 310 -7.62 15.13 -6.38
C GLU A 310 -6.90 15.68 -5.14
N LYS A 311 -7.59 16.48 -4.31
CA LYS A 311 -7.06 16.95 -3.04
C LYS A 311 -7.25 15.86 -1.99
N ARG A 312 -6.14 15.42 -1.41
CA ARG A 312 -6.12 14.40 -0.36
C ARG A 312 -6.11 15.06 1.00
N ARG A 313 -6.89 14.51 1.94
CA ARG A 313 -6.96 15.00 3.31
C ARG A 313 -7.31 13.90 4.29
N ILE A 314 -7.04 14.16 5.58
CA ILE A 314 -7.59 13.36 6.66
C ILE A 314 -9.06 13.74 6.83
N LYS A 315 -9.95 12.74 6.68
CA LYS A 315 -11.38 12.91 6.84
C LYS A 315 -11.82 12.69 8.28
N GLN A 316 -11.39 11.60 8.89
CA GLN A 316 -11.74 11.25 10.26
C GLN A 316 -10.53 10.69 11.02
N ILE A 317 -10.51 10.90 12.34
CA ILE A 317 -9.61 10.24 13.29
C ILE A 317 -10.44 9.71 14.44
N GLY A 318 -10.35 8.41 14.67
CA GLY A 318 -11.00 7.77 15.80
C GLY A 318 -10.06 6.88 16.59
N PHE A 319 -10.25 6.88 17.89
CA PHE A 319 -9.58 5.99 18.83
C PHE A 319 -10.47 4.82 19.19
N LEU A 320 -9.92 3.64 19.18
CA LEU A 320 -10.55 2.44 19.70
C LEU A 320 -10.01 2.16 21.09
N SER A 321 -10.90 1.79 21.99
CA SER A 321 -10.56 1.44 23.36
C SER A 321 -11.49 0.34 23.85
N ARG A 322 -10.95 -0.53 24.70
CA ARG A 322 -11.74 -1.51 25.45
C ARG A 322 -11.47 -1.36 26.93
N CYS A 323 -12.36 -0.62 27.59
CA CYS A 323 -12.30 -0.36 29.01
C CYS A 323 -13.47 -1.01 29.75
N ASN A 324 -13.24 -1.66 30.91
CA ASN A 324 -14.26 -2.33 31.71
C ASN A 324 -15.16 -3.30 30.91
N SER A 325 -14.57 -4.02 29.95
CA SER A 325 -15.26 -4.94 29.04
C SER A 325 -16.23 -4.26 28.04
N VAL A 326 -16.22 -2.94 27.94
CA VAL A 326 -17.00 -2.16 26.96
C VAL A 326 -16.10 -1.69 25.85
N ASN A 327 -16.56 -1.79 24.61
CA ASN A 327 -15.88 -1.31 23.41
C ASN A 327 -16.30 0.13 23.14
N HIS A 328 -15.31 1.01 22.92
CA HIS A 328 -15.52 2.42 22.62
C HIS A 328 -14.81 2.78 21.33
N CYS A 329 -15.50 3.52 20.45
CA CYS A 329 -14.90 4.18 19.30
C CYS A 329 -15.19 5.67 19.42
N CYS A 330 -14.14 6.46 19.67
CA CYS A 330 -14.23 7.91 19.87
C CYS A 330 -13.64 8.61 18.63
N VAL A 331 -14.49 9.24 17.83
CA VAL A 331 -14.07 10.01 16.64
C VAL A 331 -13.83 11.44 17.08
N ILE A 332 -12.55 11.83 17.21
CA ILE A 332 -12.14 13.14 17.75
C ILE A 332 -11.99 14.23 16.69
N TYR A 333 -11.93 13.83 15.41
CA TYR A 333 -11.74 14.73 14.28
C TYR A 333 -12.53 14.23 13.10
N GLU A 334 -13.29 15.13 12.48
CA GLU A 334 -14.13 14.82 11.33
C GLU A 334 -14.26 16.06 10.43
N ASP A 335 -14.12 15.85 9.12
CA ASP A 335 -14.31 16.85 8.05
C ASP A 335 -13.66 18.23 8.35
N GLY A 336 -12.43 18.21 8.84
CA GLY A 336 -11.64 19.41 9.08
C GLY A 336 -11.78 20.03 10.47
N THR A 337 -12.60 19.47 11.36
CA THR A 337 -12.88 20.02 12.70
C THR A 337 -12.74 18.98 13.81
N PHE A 338 -12.37 19.44 15.00
CA PHE A 338 -12.47 18.60 16.19
C PHE A 338 -13.95 18.43 16.58
N THR A 339 -14.29 17.21 16.97
CA THR A 339 -15.63 16.88 17.51
C THR A 339 -15.69 17.14 19.03
N ASP A 340 -16.85 16.88 19.63
CA ASP A 340 -17.02 16.93 21.09
C ASP A 340 -16.52 15.65 21.80
N GLU A 341 -16.11 14.61 21.03
CA GLU A 341 -15.58 13.38 21.59
C GLU A 341 -14.11 13.56 22.03
N THR A 342 -13.69 12.86 23.07
CA THR A 342 -12.35 12.97 23.64
C THR A 342 -11.58 11.68 23.49
N VAL A 343 -10.25 11.79 23.44
CA VAL A 343 -9.36 10.62 23.44
C VAL A 343 -9.57 9.81 24.73
N PRO A 344 -9.80 8.48 24.63
CA PRO A 344 -9.98 7.61 25.78
C PRO A 344 -8.79 7.65 26.74
N GLU A 345 -9.06 7.51 28.04
CA GLU A 345 -8.03 7.68 29.09
C GLU A 345 -6.93 6.61 29.02
N ASP A 346 -7.28 5.38 28.70
CA ASP A 346 -6.31 4.29 28.49
C ASP A 346 -5.36 4.56 27.31
N ILE A 347 -5.85 5.25 26.27
CA ILE A 347 -5.02 5.72 25.15
C ILE A 347 -4.14 6.89 25.61
N LEU A 348 -4.69 7.89 26.33
CA LEU A 348 -3.88 8.99 26.89
C LEU A 348 -2.77 8.48 27.80
N ASP A 349 -3.00 7.40 28.52
CA ASP A 349 -1.98 6.78 29.37
C ASP A 349 -0.83 6.17 28.58
N LYS A 350 -1.07 5.69 27.35
CA LYS A 350 0.02 5.24 26.46
C LYS A 350 0.93 6.40 26.09
N PHE A 351 0.39 7.57 25.77
CA PHE A 351 1.16 8.78 25.50
C PHE A 351 1.96 9.23 26.75
N LYS A 352 1.30 9.28 27.91
CA LYS A 352 1.95 9.67 29.19
C LYS A 352 3.14 8.77 29.53
N ARG A 353 3.02 7.44 29.35
CA ARG A 353 4.11 6.46 29.59
C ARG A 353 5.34 6.72 28.72
N ARG A 354 5.19 7.38 27.59
CA ARG A 354 6.27 7.80 26.69
C ARG A 354 6.70 9.25 26.88
N GLY A 355 6.22 9.90 27.94
CA GLY A 355 6.59 11.27 28.29
C GLY A 355 5.90 12.35 27.46
N ILE A 356 4.91 11.98 26.63
CA ILE A 356 4.15 12.91 25.78
C ILE A 356 3.06 13.55 26.65
N LYS A 357 3.23 14.84 26.97
CA LYS A 357 2.30 15.61 27.81
C LYS A 357 1.16 16.23 27.02
N ASN A 358 1.47 16.77 25.85
CA ASN A 358 0.48 17.29 24.90
C ASN A 358 0.57 16.49 23.60
N ILE A 359 -0.49 15.76 23.30
CA ILE A 359 -0.54 14.88 22.12
C ILE A 359 -0.62 15.64 20.81
N TYR A 360 -1.00 16.92 20.84
CA TYR A 360 -1.20 17.81 19.69
C TYR A 360 0.01 18.69 19.40
N GLU A 361 1.04 18.65 20.24
CA GLU A 361 2.26 19.39 20.05
C GLU A 361 3.41 18.47 19.66
N LYS A 362 4.35 19.02 18.91
CA LYS A 362 5.55 18.26 18.50
C LYS A 362 6.38 17.92 19.74
N VAL A 363 6.71 16.65 19.90
CA VAL A 363 7.68 16.21 20.92
C VAL A 363 9.08 16.59 20.44
N ASN A 364 9.79 17.39 21.27
CA ASN A 364 11.18 17.82 21.04
C ASN A 364 12.17 16.68 21.28
#